data_9baecb20fbd354e46f08b1aa5e922974
#
_entry.id   9baecb20fbd354e46f08b1aa5e922974
#
_cell.length_a   1.000
_cell.length_b   1.000
_cell.length_c   1.000
_cell.angle_alpha   90.00
_cell.angle_beta   90.00
_cell.angle_gamma   90.00
#
_symmetry.space_group_name_H-M   'P 1'
#
loop_
_entity.id
_entity.type
_entity.pdbx_description
1 polymer ?
#
loop_
_entity_poly.entity_id
_entity_poly.type
_entity_poly.pdbx_seq_one_letter_code
_entity_poly.pdbx_strand_id
1 'polypeptide(L)'
;MITCAMCDDELPFAEQLRSLVMAYAKKKRVELQAETFASAEELLEEIENGAGFEILFLDIEMRKMDGIELGKKLRERSYQTLIIYVSGYDQYMR
;
A
#
# COMPACT_ATOMS: atom_id res chain seq x y z
N MET A 1 -14.84 0.74 -10.13
CA MET A 1 -13.67 1.51 -9.68
C MET A 1 -12.77 0.64 -8.83
N ILE A 2 -11.48 0.65 -9.12
CA ILE A 2 -10.50 -0.09 -8.33
C ILE A 2 -10.00 0.81 -7.19
N THR A 3 -9.96 0.29 -5.97
CA THR A 3 -9.46 1.03 -4.82
C THR A 3 -8.13 0.44 -4.37
N CYS A 4 -7.16 1.30 -4.13
CA CYS A 4 -5.85 0.85 -3.65
C CYS A 4 -5.29 1.78 -2.57
N ALA A 5 -4.33 1.28 -1.83
CA ALA A 5 -3.63 2.04 -0.82
C ALA A 5 -2.13 1.85 -0.97
N MET A 6 -1.38 2.91 -0.72
CA MET A 6 0.07 2.90 -0.67
C MET A 6 0.50 3.21 0.75
N CYS A 7 1.28 2.32 1.34
CA CYS A 7 1.73 2.46 2.73
C CYS A 7 3.25 2.53 2.79
N ASP A 8 3.77 3.65 3.28
CA ASP A 8 5.19 3.91 3.39
C ASP A 8 5.38 4.96 4.48
N ASP A 9 6.26 4.71 5.44
CA ASP A 9 6.48 5.68 6.53
C ASP A 9 7.22 6.94 6.08
N GLU A 10 7.69 6.96 4.84
CA GLU A 10 8.17 8.18 4.20
C GLU A 10 7.11 8.61 3.20
N LEU A 11 6.22 9.48 3.66
CA LEU A 11 5.05 9.90 2.89
C LEU A 11 5.37 10.42 1.48
N PRO A 12 6.47 11.16 1.25
CA PRO A 12 6.81 11.57 -0.12
C PRO A 12 6.97 10.40 -1.09
N PHE A 13 7.48 9.27 -0.63
CA PHE A 13 7.60 8.07 -1.48
C PHE A 13 6.24 7.44 -1.76
N ALA A 14 5.36 7.41 -0.77
CA ALA A 14 3.99 6.93 -0.98
C ALA A 14 3.27 7.80 -2.00
N GLU A 15 3.41 9.11 -1.91
CA GLU A 15 2.81 10.06 -2.85
C GLU A 15 3.38 9.91 -4.25
N GLN A 16 4.68 9.69 -4.36
CA GLN A 16 5.33 9.47 -5.65
C GLN A 16 4.80 8.20 -6.32
N LEU A 17 4.68 7.13 -5.55
CA LEU A 17 4.14 5.87 -6.06
C LEU A 17 2.68 6.05 -6.48
N ARG A 18 1.90 6.76 -5.67
CA ARG A 18 0.50 7.06 -5.98
C ARG A 18 0.40 7.79 -7.32
N SER A 19 1.23 8.80 -7.53
CA SER A 19 1.24 9.58 -8.76
C SER A 19 1.55 8.71 -9.98
N LEU A 20 2.53 7.82 -9.85
CA LEU A 20 2.91 6.91 -10.93
C LEU A 20 1.77 5.94 -11.27
N VAL A 21 1.15 5.37 -10.26
CA VAL A 21 0.04 4.42 -10.45
C VAL A 21 -1.17 5.12 -11.05
N MET A 22 -1.48 6.33 -10.57
CA MET A 22 -2.60 7.11 -11.10
C MET A 22 -2.38 7.49 -12.57
N ALA A 23 -1.16 7.88 -12.93
CA ALA A 23 -0.82 8.20 -14.32
C ALA A 23 -0.97 6.98 -15.23
N TYR A 24 -0.53 5.83 -14.76
CA TYR A 24 -0.67 4.57 -15.49
C TYR A 24 -2.14 4.20 -15.69
N ALA A 25 -2.93 4.31 -14.62
CA ALA A 25 -4.36 4.01 -14.68
C ALA A 25 -5.06 4.92 -15.68
N LYS A 26 -4.72 6.20 -15.69
CA LYS A 26 -5.28 7.16 -16.64
C LYS A 26 -4.93 6.76 -18.08
N LYS A 27 -3.69 6.38 -18.32
CA LYS A 27 -3.23 5.94 -19.64
C LYS A 27 -4.00 4.70 -20.12
N LYS A 28 -4.30 3.80 -19.20
CA LYS A 28 -5.03 2.56 -19.49
C LYS A 28 -6.55 2.71 -19.42
N ARG A 29 -7.03 3.90 -19.12
CA ARG A 29 -8.46 4.21 -18.96
C ARG A 29 -9.13 3.37 -17.88
N VAL A 30 -8.40 3.17 -16.78
CA VAL A 30 -8.92 2.45 -15.60
C VAL A 30 -9.29 3.48 -14.54
N GLU A 31 -10.49 3.38 -13.99
CA GLU A 31 -10.89 4.21 -12.87
C GLU A 31 -10.25 3.65 -11.60
N LEU A 32 -9.43 4.46 -10.97
CA LEU A 32 -8.68 4.06 -9.79
C LEU A 32 -8.77 5.14 -8.73
N GLN A 33 -9.01 4.72 -7.49
CA GLN A 33 -8.93 5.59 -6.31
C GLN A 33 -7.79 5.09 -5.45
N ALA A 34 -6.88 5.99 -5.07
CA ALA A 34 -5.68 5.62 -4.32
C ALA A 34 -5.52 6.51 -3.10
N GLU A 35 -5.25 5.90 -1.96
CA GLU A 35 -4.98 6.60 -0.70
C GLU A 35 -3.58 6.25 -0.22
N THR A 36 -2.95 7.20 0.49
CA THR A 36 -1.63 6.98 1.08
C THR A 36 -1.73 6.90 2.59
N PHE A 37 -0.89 6.08 3.18
CA PHE A 37 -0.81 5.89 4.63
C PHE A 37 0.65 5.94 5.06
N ALA A 38 0.90 6.61 6.17
CA ALA A 38 2.25 6.82 6.68
C ALA A 38 2.71 5.72 7.64
N SER A 39 1.85 4.78 7.98
CA SER A 39 2.22 3.66 8.84
C SER A 39 1.31 2.46 8.60
N ALA A 40 1.83 1.29 8.93
CA ALA A 40 1.05 0.05 8.86
C ALA A 40 -0.14 0.11 9.82
N GLU A 41 0.05 0.73 10.99
CA GLU A 41 -0.98 0.87 12.00
C GLU A 41 -2.17 1.68 11.48
N GLU A 42 -1.89 2.79 10.79
CA GLU A 42 -2.96 3.62 10.22
C GLU A 42 -3.76 2.86 9.17
N LEU A 43 -3.07 2.13 8.29
CA LEU A 43 -3.73 1.35 7.26
C LEU A 43 -4.57 0.24 7.88
N LEU A 44 -4.01 -0.46 8.86
CA LEU A 44 -4.73 -1.54 9.54
C LEU A 44 -5.99 -1.02 10.23
N GLU A 45 -5.90 0.14 10.86
CA GLU A 45 -7.06 0.77 11.51
C GLU A 45 -8.17 1.06 10.50
N GLU A 46 -7.82 1.60 9.34
CA GLU A 46 -8.81 1.86 8.28
C GLU A 46 -9.47 0.58 7.80
N ILE A 47 -8.68 -0.48 7.64
CA ILE A 47 -9.22 -1.78 7.23
C ILE A 47 -10.13 -2.35 8.31
N GLU A 48 -9.75 -2.22 9.57
CA GLU A 48 -10.58 -2.69 10.69
C GLU A 48 -11.88 -1.90 10.81
N ASN A 49 -11.88 -0.67 10.35
CA ASN A 49 -13.06 0.18 10.31
C ASN A 49 -13.90 -0.02 9.03
N GLY A 50 -13.57 -1.02 8.24
CA GLY A 50 -14.39 -1.42 7.10
C GLY A 50 -13.89 -1.00 5.74
N ALA A 51 -12.71 -0.36 5.64
CA ALA A 51 -12.19 0.03 4.33
C ALA A 51 -11.86 -1.22 3.51
N GLY A 52 -12.27 -1.21 2.24
CA GLY A 52 -11.99 -2.30 1.31
C GLY A 52 -11.04 -1.85 0.22
N PHE A 53 -9.81 -2.29 0.28
CA PHE A 53 -8.83 -2.01 -0.76
C PHE A 53 -8.59 -3.28 -1.58
N GLU A 54 -8.68 -3.16 -2.88
CA GLU A 54 -8.46 -4.28 -3.78
C GLU A 54 -6.98 -4.55 -4.00
N ILE A 55 -6.16 -3.50 -3.90
CA ILE A 55 -4.71 -3.59 -4.07
C ILE A 55 -4.03 -2.80 -2.96
N LEU A 56 -3.03 -3.42 -2.34
CA LEU A 56 -2.20 -2.74 -1.35
C LEU A 56 -0.74 -2.75 -1.82
N PHE A 57 -0.13 -1.57 -1.82
CA PHE A 57 1.30 -1.41 -2.04
C PHE A 57 1.92 -1.16 -0.68
N LEU A 58 2.70 -2.11 -0.19
CA LEU A 58 3.26 -2.05 1.17
C LEU A 58 4.77 -1.96 1.11
N ASP A 59 5.33 -0.90 1.70
CA ASP A 59 6.77 -0.82 1.90
C ASP A 59 7.19 -1.94 2.85
N ILE A 60 8.22 -2.67 2.48
CA ILE A 60 8.73 -3.76 3.29
C ILE A 60 9.30 -3.21 4.60
N GLU A 61 10.06 -2.12 4.53
CA GLU A 61 10.70 -1.55 5.70
C GLU A 61 9.97 -0.33 6.23
N MET A 62 9.33 -0.49 7.37
CA MET A 62 8.69 0.59 8.08
C MET A 62 9.01 0.46 9.56
N ARG A 63 8.96 1.57 10.28
CA ARG A 63 9.14 1.56 11.73
C ARG A 63 7.98 0.84 12.39
N LYS A 64 8.23 0.23 13.52
CA LYS A 64 7.25 -0.59 14.26
C LYS A 64 6.83 -1.78 13.41
N MET A 65 5.62 -1.80 12.91
CA MET A 65 5.15 -2.89 12.07
C MET A 65 5.60 -2.68 10.63
N ASP A 66 6.35 -3.62 10.08
CA ASP A 66 6.79 -3.54 8.68
C ASP A 66 5.73 -4.12 7.73
N GLY A 67 6.00 -4.00 6.43
CA GLY A 67 5.03 -4.45 5.42
C GLY A 67 4.78 -5.96 5.45
N ILE A 68 5.79 -6.75 5.77
CA ILE A 68 5.65 -8.22 5.82
C ILE A 68 4.75 -8.61 7.00
N GLU A 69 4.95 -7.99 8.17
CA GLU A 69 4.10 -8.24 9.33
C GLU A 69 2.66 -7.85 9.06
N LEU A 70 2.48 -6.69 8.42
CA LEU A 70 1.14 -6.22 8.07
C LEU A 70 0.45 -7.22 7.14
N GLY A 71 1.17 -7.67 6.11
CA GLY A 71 0.62 -8.66 5.19
C GLY A 71 0.18 -9.94 5.88
N LYS A 72 0.98 -10.43 6.82
CA LYS A 72 0.63 -11.62 7.62
C LYS A 72 -0.64 -11.39 8.42
N LYS A 73 -0.74 -10.23 9.09
CA LYS A 73 -1.92 -9.90 9.89
C LYS A 73 -3.18 -9.85 9.03
N LEU A 74 -3.07 -9.30 7.83
CA LEU A 74 -4.21 -9.23 6.91
C LEU A 74 -4.65 -10.61 6.45
N ARG A 75 -3.70 -11.50 6.16
CA ARG A 75 -4.03 -12.88 5.78
C ARG A 75 -4.64 -13.66 6.93
N GLU A 76 -4.19 -13.42 8.16
CA GLU A 76 -4.78 -14.03 9.34
C GLU A 76 -6.23 -13.61 9.54
N ARG A 77 -6.58 -12.39 9.11
CA ARG A 77 -7.95 -11.88 9.16
C ARG A 77 -8.77 -12.23 7.92
N SER A 78 -8.19 -13.02 7.02
CA SER A 78 -8.82 -13.40 5.75
C SER A 78 -9.20 -12.19 4.89
N TYR A 79 -8.44 -11.12 4.99
CA TYR A 79 -8.68 -9.92 4.19
C TYR A 79 -8.29 -10.19 2.73
N GLN A 80 -9.27 -10.08 1.85
CA GLN A 80 -9.09 -10.37 0.42
C GLN A 80 -8.55 -9.14 -0.29
N THR A 81 -7.26 -9.17 -0.65
CA THR A 81 -6.62 -8.08 -1.35
C THR A 81 -5.37 -8.59 -2.06
N LEU A 82 -5.00 -7.93 -3.13
CA LEU A 82 -3.72 -8.18 -3.79
C LEU A 82 -2.67 -7.34 -3.08
N ILE A 83 -1.63 -7.98 -2.58
CA ILE A 83 -0.55 -7.27 -1.89
C ILE A 83 0.67 -7.23 -2.80
N ILE A 84 1.17 -6.02 -3.02
CA ILE A 84 2.40 -5.78 -3.77
C ILE A 84 3.40 -5.17 -2.79
N TYR A 85 4.50 -5.88 -2.55
CA TYR A 85 5.55 -5.38 -1.66
C TYR A 85 6.51 -4.50 -2.44
N VAL A 86 6.86 -3.36 -1.85
CA VAL A 86 7.76 -2.39 -2.46
C VAL A 86 9.02 -2.32 -1.59
N SER A 87 10.17 -2.50 -2.20
CA SER A 87 11.43 -2.44 -1.48
C SER A 87 12.13 -1.09 -1.69
N GLY A 88 12.87 -0.66 -0.69
CA GLY A 88 13.69 0.54 -0.79
C GLY A 88 14.79 0.36 -1.82
N TYR A 89 14.94 1.34 -2.68
CA TYR A 89 15.90 1.30 -3.78
C TYR A 89 17.32 1.04 -3.31
N ASP A 90 17.77 1.80 -2.33
CA ASP A 90 19.15 1.75 -1.87
C ASP A 90 19.54 0.42 -1.28
N GLN A 91 18.58 -0.31 -0.75
CA GLN A 91 18.83 -1.53 -0.02
C GLN A 91 18.93 -2.76 -0.93
N TYR A 92 18.16 -2.78 -2.00
CA TYR A 92 17.99 -3.96 -2.83
C TYR A 92 18.65 -3.86 -4.20
N MET A 93 19.18 -2.70 -4.55
CA MET A 93 19.78 -2.46 -5.86
C MET A 93 21.31 -2.45 -5.85
N ARG A 94 21.92 -2.88 -4.79
CA ARG A 94 23.37 -2.94 -4.69
C ARG A 94 23.95 -4.23 -5.21
#